data_6fbdc00fb9ff8dcc91c046a85d27e805
#
_entry.id   6fbdc00fb9ff8dcc91c046a85d27e805
#
_cell.length_a   1.000
_cell.length_b   1.000
_cell.length_c   1.000
_cell.angle_alpha   90.00
_cell.angle_beta   90.00
_cell.angle_gamma   90.00
#
_symmetry.space_group_name_H-M   'P 1'
#
loop_
_entity.id
_entity.type
_entity.pdbx_description
1 polymer ?
#
loop_
_entity_poly.entity_id
_entity_poly.type
_entity_poly.pdbx_seq_one_letter_code
_entity_poly.pdbx_strand_id
1 'polypeptide(L)'
;MLKSFFTAVCAAAAITAFAEAPQLVCHWKLDEGEGVVIKSSVENVPAGRIYNPQNTKWVDGRKGGKALYFCGDPEKKKQGGCVRVPSKTFFDGTKPFTISCWIMPESLAVMKRGANYELVSNTVSDRGPGLRICFAWNAVTVSSGDGKKSTGFAAAESKFPVKRSEWSHIAAAYDGKVMKLYVNGALANSKEMTVSKGRDYFCIGSYCTGAAYSFMGAISDVKFYNAELNAAQIMAEAKELDSEE
;
A
#
# COMPACT_ATOMS: atom_id res chain seq x y z
N MET A 1 30.73 58.98 -36.69
CA MET A 1 29.45 58.27 -36.55
C MET A 1 29.72 56.93 -35.87
N LEU A 2 29.51 56.85 -34.54
CA LEU A 2 29.71 55.65 -33.79
C LEU A 2 28.30 54.93 -33.62
N LYS A 3 28.16 53.74 -34.19
CA LYS A 3 26.95 52.91 -33.99
C LYS A 3 27.12 52.08 -32.73
N SER A 4 26.32 52.38 -31.72
CA SER A 4 26.23 51.57 -30.46
C SER A 4 25.33 50.38 -30.69
N PHE A 5 25.86 49.19 -30.52
CA PHE A 5 25.06 47.96 -30.51
C PHE A 5 24.63 47.68 -29.07
N PHE A 6 23.34 47.77 -28.79
CA PHE A 6 22.75 47.27 -27.55
C PHE A 6 22.48 45.78 -27.70
N THR A 7 23.21 44.97 -26.96
CA THR A 7 22.91 43.53 -26.84
C THR A 7 21.94 43.37 -25.70
N ALA A 8 20.70 42.99 -26.01
CA ALA A 8 19.70 42.62 -24.99
C ALA A 8 20.00 41.21 -24.47
N VAL A 9 20.38 41.10 -23.22
CA VAL A 9 20.50 39.82 -22.51
C VAL A 9 19.11 39.45 -21.99
N CYS A 10 18.45 38.49 -22.65
CA CYS A 10 17.25 37.84 -22.10
C CYS A 10 17.66 36.88 -21.01
N ALA A 11 17.45 37.25 -19.75
CA ALA A 11 17.53 36.33 -18.64
C ALA A 11 16.27 35.42 -18.65
N ALA A 12 16.43 34.18 -19.05
CA ALA A 12 15.40 33.17 -18.90
C ALA A 12 15.30 32.78 -17.40
N ALA A 13 14.28 33.24 -16.72
CA ALA A 13 13.95 32.76 -15.38
C ALA A 13 13.48 31.32 -15.50
N ALA A 14 14.30 30.39 -15.03
CA ALA A 14 13.88 28.99 -14.83
C ALA A 14 12.84 28.96 -13.71
N ILE A 15 11.58 28.76 -14.05
CA ILE A 15 10.52 28.45 -13.09
C ILE A 15 10.79 27.01 -12.64
N THR A 16 11.47 26.85 -11.53
CA THR A 16 11.52 25.56 -10.82
C THR A 16 10.12 25.32 -10.26
N ALA A 17 9.34 24.47 -10.91
CA ALA A 17 8.12 23.94 -10.32
C ALA A 17 8.52 23.18 -9.03
N PHE A 18 8.25 23.78 -7.88
CA PHE A 18 8.36 23.08 -6.62
C PHE A 18 7.31 21.96 -6.65
N ALA A 19 7.76 20.71 -6.67
CA ALA A 19 6.85 19.59 -6.45
C ALA A 19 6.17 19.80 -5.09
N GLU A 20 4.84 19.73 -5.08
CA GLU A 20 4.07 19.85 -3.86
C GLU A 20 4.53 18.78 -2.85
N ALA A 21 4.68 19.17 -1.58
CA ALA A 21 5.12 18.25 -0.55
C ALA A 21 4.14 17.07 -0.43
N PRO A 22 4.63 15.84 -0.23
CA PRO A 22 3.76 14.68 -0.04
C PRO A 22 2.74 14.92 1.06
N GLN A 23 1.47 14.74 0.75
CA GLN A 23 0.38 14.87 1.70
C GLN A 23 -0.17 13.48 2.03
N LEU A 24 -0.37 13.21 3.32
CA LEU A 24 -1.11 12.06 3.79
C LEU A 24 -2.60 12.30 3.49
N VAL A 25 -3.16 11.54 2.54
CA VAL A 25 -4.54 11.72 2.09
C VAL A 25 -5.52 10.76 2.78
N CYS A 26 -5.04 9.62 3.28
CA CYS A 26 -5.81 8.69 4.07
C CYS A 26 -4.91 7.94 5.06
N HIS A 27 -5.44 7.65 6.25
CA HIS A 27 -4.79 6.79 7.22
C HIS A 27 -5.83 6.01 8.01
N TRP A 28 -5.93 4.72 7.73
CA TRP A 28 -6.73 3.77 8.51
C TRP A 28 -5.80 3.02 9.45
N LYS A 29 -5.87 3.36 10.73
CA LYS A 29 -5.03 2.76 11.75
C LYS A 29 -5.36 1.28 11.97
N LEU A 30 -6.63 0.88 11.80
CA LEU A 30 -7.16 -0.44 12.11
C LEU A 30 -6.94 -0.80 13.59
N ASP A 31 -7.19 0.18 14.48
CA ASP A 31 -6.94 0.09 15.92
C ASP A 31 -8.21 0.31 16.77
N GLU A 32 -9.39 0.30 16.13
CA GLU A 32 -10.66 0.55 16.80
C GLU A 32 -10.97 -0.47 17.92
N GLY A 33 -10.45 -1.68 17.83
CA GLY A 33 -10.61 -2.70 18.86
C GLY A 33 -11.95 -3.41 18.88
N GLU A 34 -12.99 -2.84 18.24
CA GLU A 34 -14.33 -3.40 18.14
C GLU A 34 -15.09 -2.85 16.93
N GLY A 35 -16.24 -3.45 16.64
CA GLY A 35 -17.12 -2.97 15.58
C GLY A 35 -16.65 -3.32 14.18
N VAL A 36 -17.31 -2.69 13.18
CA VAL A 36 -17.09 -2.97 11.75
C VAL A 36 -16.85 -1.70 10.92
N VAL A 37 -16.83 -0.54 11.53
CA VAL A 37 -16.57 0.75 10.87
C VAL A 37 -15.13 1.15 11.14
N ILE A 38 -14.38 1.38 10.07
CA ILE A 38 -12.97 1.77 10.11
C ILE A 38 -12.87 3.24 9.76
N LYS A 39 -12.40 4.07 10.67
CA LYS A 39 -12.28 5.51 10.48
C LYS A 39 -10.88 5.87 9.99
N SER A 40 -10.80 6.85 9.09
CA SER A 40 -9.52 7.48 8.78
C SER A 40 -9.18 8.50 9.86
N SER A 41 -7.90 8.60 10.24
CA SER A 41 -7.42 9.70 11.10
C SER A 41 -7.27 11.02 10.34
N VAL A 42 -7.33 10.99 9.00
CA VAL A 42 -7.41 12.18 8.16
C VAL A 42 -8.86 12.62 8.04
N GLU A 43 -9.13 13.89 8.29
CA GLU A 43 -10.47 14.46 8.23
C GLU A 43 -11.09 14.37 6.83
N ASN A 44 -12.42 14.32 6.78
CA ASN A 44 -13.21 14.29 5.54
C ASN A 44 -12.96 13.09 4.62
N VAL A 45 -12.28 12.05 5.12
CA VAL A 45 -12.12 10.78 4.41
C VAL A 45 -13.28 9.85 4.78
N PRO A 46 -14.01 9.31 3.79
CA PRO A 46 -15.10 8.38 4.07
C PRO A 46 -14.62 7.15 4.84
N ALA A 47 -15.38 6.73 5.84
CA ALA A 47 -15.07 5.55 6.62
C ALA A 47 -15.10 4.29 5.77
N GLY A 48 -14.19 3.38 6.05
CA GLY A 48 -14.21 2.01 5.56
C GLY A 48 -15.15 1.12 6.38
N ARG A 49 -15.38 -0.09 5.88
CA ARG A 49 -16.23 -1.09 6.55
C ARG A 49 -15.63 -2.47 6.41
N ILE A 50 -15.70 -3.24 7.50
CA ILE A 50 -15.36 -4.67 7.49
C ILE A 50 -16.53 -5.44 6.84
N TYR A 51 -16.20 -6.23 5.83
CA TYR A 51 -17.07 -7.23 5.21
C TYR A 51 -16.64 -8.62 5.67
N ASN A 52 -17.61 -9.52 5.90
CA ASN A 52 -17.41 -10.83 6.51
C ASN A 52 -16.68 -10.74 7.86
N PRO A 53 -17.20 -9.98 8.83
CA PRO A 53 -16.53 -9.72 10.10
C PRO A 53 -16.26 -11.00 10.92
N GLN A 54 -17.01 -12.08 10.68
CA GLN A 54 -16.74 -13.40 11.28
C GLN A 54 -15.39 -13.98 10.88
N ASN A 55 -14.77 -13.48 9.83
CA ASN A 55 -13.44 -13.87 9.34
C ASN A 55 -12.37 -12.81 9.66
N THR A 56 -12.64 -11.97 10.65
CA THR A 56 -11.69 -11.01 11.21
C THR A 56 -11.78 -11.05 12.73
N LYS A 57 -10.73 -10.61 13.40
CA LYS A 57 -10.75 -10.37 14.85
C LYS A 57 -9.82 -9.23 15.22
N TRP A 58 -10.16 -8.50 16.25
CA TRP A 58 -9.27 -7.52 16.85
C TRP A 58 -8.25 -8.25 17.72
N VAL A 59 -6.99 -7.89 17.55
CA VAL A 59 -5.85 -8.47 18.28
C VAL A 59 -5.01 -7.34 18.87
N ASP A 60 -4.08 -7.70 19.75
CA ASP A 60 -3.07 -6.75 20.18
C ASP A 60 -2.19 -6.38 19.00
N GLY A 61 -2.04 -5.10 18.81
CA GLY A 61 -1.29 -4.49 17.73
C GLY A 61 0.11 -4.10 18.18
N ARG A 62 0.70 -3.18 17.42
CA ARG A 62 1.99 -2.58 17.73
C ARG A 62 1.83 -1.58 18.88
N LYS A 63 2.90 -1.36 19.65
CA LYS A 63 2.96 -0.34 20.72
C LYS A 63 1.79 -0.37 21.73
N GLY A 64 1.31 -1.56 22.06
CA GLY A 64 0.18 -1.70 22.98
C GLY A 64 -1.19 -1.30 22.41
N GLY A 65 -1.27 -0.90 21.15
CA GLY A 65 -2.53 -0.62 20.46
C GLY A 65 -3.26 -1.88 20.01
N LYS A 66 -4.25 -1.72 19.12
CA LYS A 66 -4.95 -2.82 18.46
C LYS A 66 -4.55 -2.94 17.00
N ALA A 67 -4.90 -4.04 16.39
CA ALA A 67 -4.78 -4.30 14.97
C ALA A 67 -5.91 -5.21 14.49
N LEU A 68 -6.23 -5.14 13.21
CA LEU A 68 -7.20 -6.05 12.63
C LEU A 68 -6.50 -7.29 12.07
N TYR A 69 -6.85 -8.45 12.62
CA TYR A 69 -6.40 -9.76 12.15
C TYR A 69 -7.40 -10.34 11.15
N PHE A 70 -6.90 -10.82 10.04
CA PHE A 70 -7.66 -11.46 8.97
C PHE A 70 -7.48 -12.99 9.08
N CYS A 71 -8.60 -13.71 9.25
CA CYS A 71 -8.64 -15.15 9.44
C CYS A 71 -8.96 -15.89 8.13
N GLY A 72 -8.40 -15.46 7.01
CA GLY A 72 -8.71 -16.07 5.72
C GLY A 72 -8.40 -17.58 5.74
N ASP A 73 -9.33 -18.40 5.23
CA ASP A 73 -9.09 -19.81 4.98
C ASP A 73 -8.62 -19.99 3.52
N PRO A 74 -7.35 -20.38 3.28
CA PRO A 74 -6.84 -20.56 1.94
C PRO A 74 -7.56 -21.66 1.15
N GLU A 75 -8.30 -22.54 1.81
CA GLU A 75 -9.08 -23.59 1.16
C GLU A 75 -10.49 -23.14 0.79
N LYS A 76 -11.05 -22.24 1.58
CA LYS A 76 -12.38 -21.66 1.34
C LYS A 76 -12.25 -20.37 0.51
N LYS A 77 -12.00 -20.49 -0.76
CA LYS A 77 -11.76 -19.40 -1.74
C LYS A 77 -12.83 -18.28 -1.77
N LYS A 78 -13.83 -18.30 -0.91
CA LYS A 78 -15.02 -17.44 -1.00
C LYS A 78 -15.40 -16.67 0.26
N GLN A 79 -14.63 -16.67 1.34
CA GLN A 79 -15.11 -16.13 2.63
C GLN A 79 -14.07 -15.38 3.45
N GLY A 80 -13.14 -14.65 2.81
CA GLY A 80 -12.19 -13.85 3.56
C GLY A 80 -12.82 -12.60 4.18
N GLY A 81 -12.34 -12.21 5.36
CA GLY A 81 -12.57 -10.89 5.90
C GLY A 81 -11.89 -9.83 5.01
N CYS A 82 -12.51 -8.67 4.88
CA CYS A 82 -12.01 -7.58 4.05
C CYS A 82 -12.46 -6.24 4.62
N VAL A 83 -11.56 -5.27 4.71
CA VAL A 83 -11.96 -3.88 4.90
C VAL A 83 -12.07 -3.22 3.53
N ARG A 84 -13.22 -2.67 3.18
CA ARG A 84 -13.38 -1.83 2.00
C ARG A 84 -13.33 -0.37 2.39
N VAL A 85 -12.48 0.38 1.70
CA VAL A 85 -12.29 1.81 1.90
C VAL A 85 -12.52 2.54 0.58
N PRO A 86 -13.44 3.52 0.50
CA PRO A 86 -13.66 4.29 -0.72
C PRO A 86 -12.38 5.04 -1.14
N SER A 87 -12.08 5.06 -2.43
CA SER A 87 -10.85 5.69 -2.95
C SER A 87 -11.04 6.63 -4.13
N LYS A 88 -12.27 6.78 -4.62
CA LYS A 88 -12.57 7.57 -5.81
C LYS A 88 -12.06 9.02 -5.75
N THR A 89 -12.01 9.60 -4.57
CA THR A 89 -11.66 11.01 -4.36
C THR A 89 -10.16 11.27 -4.30
N PHE A 90 -9.33 10.24 -4.04
CA PHE A 90 -7.90 10.43 -3.81
C PHE A 90 -7.00 9.51 -4.63
N PHE A 91 -7.54 8.50 -5.32
CA PHE A 91 -6.74 7.54 -6.07
C PHE A 91 -7.33 7.26 -7.45
N ASP A 92 -6.55 7.52 -8.51
CA ASP A 92 -6.88 7.13 -9.88
C ASP A 92 -5.84 6.16 -10.51
N GLY A 93 -4.69 5.98 -9.85
CA GLY A 93 -3.60 5.10 -10.28
C GLY A 93 -2.67 5.71 -11.32
N THR A 94 -2.99 6.87 -11.90
CA THR A 94 -2.18 7.49 -12.97
C THR A 94 -1.19 8.53 -12.46
N LYS A 95 -1.45 9.06 -11.28
CA LYS A 95 -0.60 10.06 -10.60
C LYS A 95 0.39 9.40 -9.66
N PRO A 96 1.47 10.08 -9.27
CA PRO A 96 2.34 9.61 -8.20
C PRO A 96 1.58 9.35 -6.91
N PHE A 97 1.95 8.28 -6.21
CA PHE A 97 1.37 7.93 -4.91
C PHE A 97 2.34 7.10 -4.08
N THR A 98 2.05 6.99 -2.80
CA THR A 98 2.64 5.98 -1.92
C THR A 98 1.54 5.33 -1.10
N ILE A 99 1.62 4.01 -0.98
CA ILE A 99 0.78 3.19 -0.10
C ILE A 99 1.71 2.49 0.86
N SER A 100 1.47 2.62 2.16
CA SER A 100 2.21 1.90 3.19
C SER A 100 1.28 1.20 4.18
N CYS A 101 1.78 0.15 4.82
CA CYS A 101 1.08 -0.55 5.90
C CYS A 101 2.07 -1.35 6.74
N TRP A 102 1.64 -1.71 7.95
CA TRP A 102 2.31 -2.70 8.77
C TRP A 102 1.59 -4.03 8.70
N ILE A 103 2.35 -5.11 8.57
CA ILE A 103 1.82 -6.47 8.50
C ILE A 103 2.53 -7.39 9.48
N MET A 104 1.78 -8.34 10.04
CA MET A 104 2.31 -9.46 10.81
C MET A 104 1.70 -10.75 10.25
N PRO A 105 2.39 -11.43 9.32
CA PRO A 105 1.87 -12.65 8.70
C PRO A 105 1.78 -13.80 9.70
N GLU A 106 0.76 -14.65 9.56
CA GLU A 106 0.60 -15.87 10.35
C GLU A 106 1.70 -16.91 10.06
N SER A 107 1.79 -17.92 10.89
CA SER A 107 2.75 -19.00 10.76
C SER A 107 2.60 -19.81 9.45
N LEU A 108 3.67 -20.49 9.02
CA LEU A 108 3.66 -21.35 7.82
C LEU A 108 2.71 -22.55 7.94
N ALA A 109 2.36 -22.94 9.15
CA ALA A 109 1.42 -24.05 9.36
C ALA A 109 0.02 -23.73 8.80
N VAL A 110 -0.32 -22.45 8.70
CA VAL A 110 -1.66 -22.01 8.30
C VAL A 110 -1.70 -21.49 6.86
N MET A 111 -0.61 -20.84 6.40
CA MET A 111 -0.55 -20.24 5.06
C MET A 111 0.02 -21.23 4.03
N LYS A 112 -0.70 -21.47 2.94
CA LYS A 112 -0.22 -22.34 1.85
C LYS A 112 0.93 -21.70 1.11
N ARG A 113 1.96 -22.48 0.82
CA ARG A 113 3.06 -22.08 -0.05
C ARG A 113 2.54 -21.85 -1.48
N GLY A 114 2.94 -20.74 -2.08
CA GLY A 114 2.57 -20.40 -3.46
C GLY A 114 1.23 -19.69 -3.61
N ALA A 115 0.48 -19.47 -2.54
CA ALA A 115 -0.70 -18.62 -2.59
C ALA A 115 -0.32 -17.14 -2.45
N ASN A 116 -1.02 -16.27 -3.17
CA ASN A 116 -0.98 -14.83 -2.97
C ASN A 116 -1.96 -14.48 -1.85
N TYR A 117 -1.54 -13.65 -0.92
CA TYR A 117 -2.36 -13.13 0.16
C TYR A 117 -2.41 -11.62 0.04
N GLU A 118 -3.59 -11.09 -0.24
CA GLU A 118 -3.78 -9.67 -0.52
C GLU A 118 -3.59 -8.83 0.75
N LEU A 119 -2.73 -7.83 0.66
CA LEU A 119 -2.55 -6.82 1.68
C LEU A 119 -3.45 -5.62 1.39
N VAL A 120 -3.24 -5.00 0.23
CA VAL A 120 -4.01 -3.84 -0.25
C VAL A 120 -4.23 -3.99 -1.76
N SER A 121 -5.47 -3.90 -2.21
CA SER A 121 -5.79 -4.10 -3.61
C SER A 121 -7.04 -3.32 -4.04
N ASN A 122 -7.02 -2.75 -5.26
CA ASN A 122 -8.21 -2.20 -5.92
C ASN A 122 -8.47 -2.83 -7.30
N THR A 123 -7.83 -3.95 -7.57
CA THR A 123 -7.92 -4.59 -8.88
C THR A 123 -9.33 -5.09 -9.22
N VAL A 124 -9.66 -5.05 -10.50
CA VAL A 124 -10.92 -5.57 -11.03
C VAL A 124 -10.85 -7.07 -11.27
N SER A 125 -9.67 -7.59 -11.66
CA SER A 125 -9.41 -9.00 -11.91
C SER A 125 -7.95 -9.35 -11.64
N ASP A 126 -7.58 -10.62 -11.72
CA ASP A 126 -6.19 -11.09 -11.54
C ASP A 126 -5.17 -10.44 -12.50
N ARG A 127 -5.64 -9.94 -13.63
CA ARG A 127 -4.82 -9.24 -14.63
C ARG A 127 -5.07 -7.73 -14.63
N GLY A 128 -5.74 -7.19 -13.62
CA GLY A 128 -6.11 -5.78 -13.55
C GLY A 128 -7.43 -5.48 -14.28
N PRO A 129 -7.73 -4.21 -14.59
CA PRO A 129 -6.96 -3.04 -14.14
C PRO A 129 -6.95 -2.88 -12.63
N GLY A 130 -6.01 -2.09 -12.14
CA GLY A 130 -5.83 -1.78 -10.72
C GLY A 130 -4.49 -2.26 -10.17
N LEU A 131 -4.26 -1.97 -8.90
CA LEU A 131 -3.05 -2.26 -8.15
C LEU A 131 -3.30 -3.40 -7.16
N ARG A 132 -2.28 -4.24 -6.97
CA ARG A 132 -2.23 -5.30 -5.95
C ARG A 132 -0.91 -5.22 -5.20
N ILE A 133 -0.98 -5.22 -3.90
CA ILE A 133 0.15 -5.45 -3.00
C ILE A 133 -0.18 -6.72 -2.23
N CYS A 134 0.64 -7.75 -2.40
CA CYS A 134 0.39 -9.08 -1.88
C CYS A 134 1.57 -9.58 -1.05
N PHE A 135 1.30 -10.50 -0.15
CA PHE A 135 2.30 -11.33 0.50
C PHE A 135 2.25 -12.74 -0.10
N ALA A 136 3.37 -13.19 -0.66
CA ALA A 136 3.49 -14.50 -1.30
C ALA A 136 4.89 -15.06 -1.05
N TRP A 137 5.02 -16.35 -0.74
CA TRP A 137 6.31 -17.03 -0.61
C TRP A 137 7.29 -16.38 0.40
N ASN A 138 6.78 -15.76 1.48
CA ASN A 138 7.55 -14.94 2.43
C ASN A 138 8.13 -13.64 1.82
N ALA A 139 7.67 -13.24 0.66
CA ALA A 139 8.03 -12.00 0.01
C ALA A 139 6.80 -11.13 -0.22
N VAL A 140 7.01 -9.82 -0.28
CA VAL A 140 5.99 -8.90 -0.75
C VAL A 140 6.10 -8.75 -2.25
N THR A 141 4.96 -8.71 -2.93
CA THR A 141 4.85 -8.50 -4.36
C THR A 141 3.97 -7.29 -4.63
N VAL A 142 4.27 -6.59 -5.70
CA VAL A 142 3.40 -5.54 -6.24
C VAL A 142 3.12 -5.84 -7.71
N SER A 143 1.89 -5.64 -8.13
CA SER A 143 1.49 -5.83 -9.53
C SER A 143 0.36 -4.90 -9.93
N SER A 144 0.30 -4.57 -11.21
CA SER A 144 -0.81 -3.88 -11.87
C SER A 144 -1.03 -4.47 -13.25
N GLY A 145 -2.16 -4.23 -13.86
CA GLY A 145 -2.46 -4.73 -15.20
C GLY A 145 -3.53 -3.90 -15.90
N ASP A 146 -3.79 -4.22 -17.15
CA ASP A 146 -4.75 -3.55 -18.04
C ASP A 146 -6.01 -4.38 -18.34
N GLY A 147 -6.16 -5.52 -17.67
CA GLY A 147 -7.23 -6.50 -17.89
C GLY A 147 -6.84 -7.63 -18.84
N LYS A 148 -5.76 -7.48 -19.63
CA LYS A 148 -5.22 -8.48 -20.54
C LYS A 148 -3.89 -9.04 -20.04
N LYS A 149 -3.03 -8.16 -19.56
CA LYS A 149 -1.70 -8.48 -19.03
C LYS A 149 -1.54 -7.87 -17.65
N SER A 150 -0.73 -8.51 -16.81
CA SER A 150 -0.26 -7.91 -15.56
C SER A 150 1.25 -7.79 -15.59
N THR A 151 1.76 -6.73 -14.99
CA THR A 151 3.18 -6.52 -14.73
C THR A 151 3.36 -6.45 -13.23
N GLY A 152 4.33 -7.18 -12.70
CA GLY A 152 4.60 -7.19 -11.27
C GLY A 152 6.02 -7.61 -10.99
N PHE A 153 6.42 -7.48 -9.75
CA PHE A 153 7.71 -7.91 -9.22
C PHE A 153 7.61 -8.16 -7.72
N ALA A 154 8.61 -8.82 -7.15
CA ALA A 154 8.68 -9.15 -5.74
C ALA A 154 9.94 -8.55 -5.09
N ALA A 155 9.88 -8.32 -3.78
CA ALA A 155 11.06 -8.18 -2.96
C ALA A 155 11.83 -9.50 -2.93
N ALA A 156 13.16 -9.45 -2.97
CA ALA A 156 13.97 -10.66 -2.83
C ALA A 156 13.91 -11.16 -1.39
N GLU A 157 13.29 -12.32 -1.15
CA GLU A 157 13.10 -12.91 0.19
C GLU A 157 14.39 -13.02 0.99
N SER A 158 15.49 -13.42 0.35
CA SER A 158 16.78 -13.59 1.01
C SER A 158 17.42 -12.31 1.53
N LYS A 159 17.06 -11.14 0.94
CA LYS A 159 17.60 -9.84 1.31
C LYS A 159 16.63 -9.00 2.14
N PHE A 160 15.32 -9.22 1.93
CA PHE A 160 14.25 -8.45 2.54
C PHE A 160 13.19 -9.40 3.12
N PRO A 161 13.56 -10.20 4.13
CA PRO A 161 12.65 -11.19 4.70
C PRO A 161 11.51 -10.48 5.43
N VAL A 162 10.28 -10.88 5.13
CA VAL A 162 9.13 -10.61 5.96
C VAL A 162 8.94 -11.81 6.86
N LYS A 163 9.35 -11.65 8.11
CA LYS A 163 9.27 -12.73 9.09
C LYS A 163 7.83 -12.96 9.52
N ARG A 164 7.51 -14.21 9.79
CA ARG A 164 6.20 -14.59 10.27
C ARG A 164 6.09 -14.33 11.77
N SER A 165 4.90 -13.96 12.20
CA SER A 165 4.60 -13.59 13.58
C SER A 165 5.44 -12.41 14.11
N GLU A 166 6.04 -11.62 13.19
CA GLU A 166 6.74 -10.38 13.47
C GLU A 166 6.17 -9.26 12.60
N TRP A 167 6.14 -8.05 13.12
CA TRP A 167 5.72 -6.88 12.37
C TRP A 167 6.76 -6.47 11.33
N SER A 168 6.29 -6.15 10.14
CA SER A 168 7.11 -5.60 9.05
C SER A 168 6.39 -4.43 8.40
N HIS A 169 7.13 -3.35 8.12
CA HIS A 169 6.65 -2.21 7.35
C HIS A 169 6.79 -2.48 5.86
N ILE A 170 5.74 -2.26 5.12
CA ILE A 170 5.68 -2.41 3.66
C ILE A 170 5.27 -1.08 3.05
N ALA A 171 5.99 -0.63 2.01
CA ALA A 171 5.56 0.53 1.24
C ALA A 171 5.78 0.31 -0.26
N ALA A 172 4.82 0.75 -1.05
CA ALA A 172 4.87 0.81 -2.51
C ALA A 172 4.76 2.29 -2.93
N ALA A 173 5.83 2.84 -3.50
CA ALA A 173 5.92 4.23 -3.94
C ALA A 173 6.04 4.29 -5.46
N TYR A 174 5.23 5.13 -6.09
CA TYR A 174 5.11 5.25 -7.53
C TYR A 174 5.26 6.70 -7.97
N ASP A 175 6.19 6.98 -8.88
CA ASP A 175 6.45 8.33 -9.41
C ASP A 175 5.64 8.68 -10.67
N GLY A 176 4.78 7.77 -11.14
CA GLY A 176 4.05 7.88 -12.41
C GLY A 176 4.64 6.97 -13.51
N LYS A 177 5.84 6.39 -13.30
CA LYS A 177 6.54 5.53 -14.25
C LYS A 177 7.18 4.32 -13.59
N VAL A 178 7.85 4.53 -12.46
CA VAL A 178 8.60 3.52 -11.72
C VAL A 178 7.90 3.23 -10.40
N MET A 179 7.59 1.97 -10.17
CA MET A 179 7.13 1.48 -8.87
C MET A 179 8.34 1.01 -8.06
N LYS A 180 8.45 1.48 -6.84
CA LYS A 180 9.46 1.08 -5.85
C LYS A 180 8.80 0.36 -4.70
N LEU A 181 9.34 -0.77 -4.31
CA LEU A 181 8.87 -1.59 -3.19
C LEU A 181 9.88 -1.54 -2.06
N TYR A 182 9.41 -1.21 -0.86
CA TYR A 182 10.22 -1.11 0.35
C TYR A 182 9.74 -2.12 1.39
N VAL A 183 10.68 -2.69 2.11
CA VAL A 183 10.44 -3.56 3.27
C VAL A 183 11.27 -3.03 4.43
N ASN A 184 10.63 -2.75 5.56
CA ASN A 184 11.23 -2.19 6.76
C ASN A 184 12.11 -0.95 6.47
N GLY A 185 11.59 -0.05 5.62
CA GLY A 185 12.25 1.19 5.22
C GLY A 185 13.32 1.05 4.13
N ALA A 186 13.79 -0.16 3.84
CA ALA A 186 14.82 -0.39 2.83
C ALA A 186 14.23 -0.67 1.45
N LEU A 187 14.80 -0.07 0.39
CA LEU A 187 14.41 -0.34 -1.00
C LEU A 187 14.70 -1.80 -1.35
N ALA A 188 13.64 -2.57 -1.55
CA ALA A 188 13.73 -3.99 -1.83
C ALA A 188 13.81 -4.30 -3.33
N ASN A 189 13.07 -3.54 -4.15
CA ASN A 189 13.08 -3.69 -5.60
C ASN A 189 12.41 -2.49 -6.26
N SER A 190 12.63 -2.33 -7.58
CA SER A 190 11.95 -1.31 -8.38
C SER A 190 11.76 -1.80 -9.82
N LYS A 191 10.72 -1.30 -10.48
CA LYS A 191 10.43 -1.65 -11.87
C LYS A 191 9.59 -0.57 -12.55
N GLU A 192 9.90 -0.29 -13.82
CA GLU A 192 8.99 0.47 -14.67
C GLU A 192 7.70 -0.32 -14.89
N MET A 193 6.58 0.31 -14.60
CA MET A 193 5.26 -0.26 -14.82
C MET A 193 4.20 0.81 -14.94
N THR A 194 3.11 0.50 -15.61
CA THR A 194 1.93 1.37 -15.66
C THR A 194 0.94 0.87 -14.61
N VAL A 195 0.47 1.77 -13.77
CA VAL A 195 -0.65 1.51 -12.87
C VAL A 195 -1.92 1.98 -13.55
N SER A 196 -2.87 1.08 -13.71
CA SER A 196 -4.16 1.40 -14.32
C SER A 196 -5.21 1.68 -13.25
N LYS A 197 -6.20 2.51 -13.57
CA LYS A 197 -7.34 2.74 -12.69
C LYS A 197 -8.07 1.41 -12.42
N GLY A 198 -8.15 1.05 -11.14
CA GLY A 198 -8.92 -0.09 -10.68
C GLY A 198 -10.34 0.28 -10.23
N ARG A 199 -10.81 -0.37 -9.19
CA ARG A 199 -12.09 -0.05 -8.53
C ARG A 199 -12.03 1.29 -7.79
N ASP A 200 -13.18 1.90 -7.59
CA ASP A 200 -13.32 3.14 -6.81
C ASP A 200 -13.25 2.89 -5.27
N TYR A 201 -12.71 1.75 -4.87
CA TYR A 201 -12.42 1.39 -3.48
C TYR A 201 -11.23 0.45 -3.41
N PHE A 202 -10.51 0.49 -2.29
CA PHE A 202 -9.53 -0.52 -1.94
C PHE A 202 -10.12 -1.57 -1.00
N CYS A 203 -9.63 -2.79 -1.15
CA CYS A 203 -9.77 -3.86 -0.17
C CYS A 203 -8.46 -4.02 0.58
N ILE A 204 -8.53 -4.06 1.91
CA ILE A 204 -7.43 -4.36 2.80
C ILE A 204 -7.66 -5.77 3.33
N GLY A 205 -6.62 -6.60 3.30
CA GLY A 205 -6.64 -7.96 3.82
C GLY A 205 -7.33 -9.01 2.93
N SER A 206 -7.87 -8.64 1.77
CA SER A 206 -8.47 -9.59 0.84
C SER A 206 -8.53 -9.02 -0.58
N TYR A 207 -8.72 -9.90 -1.55
CA TYR A 207 -8.99 -9.53 -2.92
C TYR A 207 -10.31 -8.73 -3.03
N CYS A 208 -10.36 -7.77 -3.96
CA CYS A 208 -11.47 -6.82 -4.09
C CYS A 208 -12.86 -7.42 -4.33
N THR A 209 -12.96 -8.67 -4.67
CA THR A 209 -14.26 -9.36 -4.74
C THR A 209 -14.74 -9.81 -3.37
N GLY A 210 -13.92 -9.64 -2.31
CA GLY A 210 -14.23 -10.04 -0.94
C GLY A 210 -14.23 -11.55 -0.71
N ALA A 211 -13.68 -12.32 -1.65
CA ALA A 211 -13.95 -13.76 -1.70
C ALA A 211 -12.71 -14.65 -1.75
N ALA A 212 -11.55 -14.11 -2.12
CA ALA A 212 -10.37 -14.93 -2.37
C ALA A 212 -9.09 -14.26 -1.86
N TYR A 213 -8.03 -15.03 -1.73
CA TYR A 213 -6.68 -14.55 -1.43
C TYR A 213 -6.60 -13.70 -0.15
N SER A 214 -7.42 -14.01 0.85
CA SER A 214 -7.44 -13.28 2.11
C SER A 214 -6.12 -13.43 2.84
N PHE A 215 -5.60 -12.32 3.33
CA PHE A 215 -4.44 -12.33 4.20
C PHE A 215 -4.72 -13.15 5.46
N MET A 216 -3.70 -13.78 5.97
CA MET A 216 -3.73 -14.50 7.25
C MET A 216 -2.68 -13.85 8.15
N GLY A 217 -3.17 -13.06 9.08
CA GLY A 217 -2.32 -12.26 9.94
C GLY A 217 -2.93 -10.90 10.26
N ALA A 218 -2.20 -10.07 10.98
CA ALA A 218 -2.64 -8.73 11.34
C ALA A 218 -2.13 -7.67 10.36
N ILE A 219 -2.96 -6.65 10.14
CA ILE A 219 -2.60 -5.43 9.39
C ILE A 219 -2.95 -4.22 10.28
N SER A 220 -2.09 -3.21 10.25
CA SER A 220 -2.34 -1.90 10.86
C SER A 220 -1.76 -0.77 10.02
N ASP A 221 -2.14 0.46 10.33
CA ASP A 221 -1.57 1.70 9.80
C ASP A 221 -1.48 1.73 8.28
N VAL A 222 -2.61 1.52 7.61
CA VAL A 222 -2.67 1.64 6.15
C VAL A 222 -2.77 3.11 5.77
N LYS A 223 -1.71 3.64 5.14
CA LYS A 223 -1.57 5.04 4.75
C LYS A 223 -1.52 5.19 3.24
N PHE A 224 -2.09 6.30 2.74
CA PHE A 224 -2.01 6.73 1.35
C PHE A 224 -1.50 8.17 1.27
N TYR A 225 -0.51 8.38 0.41
CA TYR A 225 0.03 9.70 0.09
C TYR A 225 -0.21 10.03 -1.38
N ASN A 226 -0.44 11.30 -1.69
CA ASN A 226 -0.65 11.81 -3.06
C ASN A 226 0.63 12.05 -3.85
N ALA A 227 1.75 11.54 -3.37
CA ALA A 227 3.05 11.65 -4.02
C ALA A 227 3.91 10.43 -3.73
N GLU A 228 4.98 10.25 -4.50
CA GLU A 228 6.04 9.32 -4.19
C GLU A 228 6.82 9.82 -2.97
N LEU A 229 6.81 9.05 -1.88
CA LEU A 229 7.71 9.27 -0.76
C LEU A 229 9.13 8.84 -1.13
N ASN A 230 10.11 9.64 -0.75
CA ASN A 230 11.50 9.26 -0.91
C ASN A 230 11.95 8.24 0.15
N ALA A 231 13.14 7.65 -0.05
CA ALA A 231 13.65 6.61 0.83
C ALA A 231 13.80 7.06 2.30
N ALA A 232 14.16 8.33 2.55
CA ALA A 232 14.28 8.86 3.91
C ALA A 232 12.93 8.99 4.61
N GLN A 233 11.89 9.44 3.87
CA GLN A 233 10.53 9.52 4.39
C GLN A 233 9.96 8.13 4.70
N ILE A 234 10.16 7.14 3.82
CA ILE A 234 9.72 5.76 4.04
C ILE A 234 10.49 5.12 5.21
N MET A 235 11.79 5.40 5.32
CA MET A 235 12.58 4.94 6.46
C MET A 235 12.10 5.56 7.77
N ALA A 236 11.70 6.83 7.77
CA ALA A 236 11.12 7.48 8.94
C ALA A 236 9.80 6.79 9.36
N GLU A 237 8.89 6.50 8.41
CA GLU A 237 7.67 5.73 8.71
C GLU A 237 7.96 4.34 9.31
N ALA A 238 8.95 3.64 8.76
CA ALA A 238 9.34 2.33 9.25
C ALA A 238 9.98 2.38 10.65
N LYS A 239 10.59 3.52 11.02
CA LYS A 239 11.21 3.76 12.34
C LYS A 239 10.29 4.42 13.37
N GLU A 240 9.09 4.82 13.03
CA GLU A 240 8.12 5.35 14.00
C GLU A 240 7.86 4.40 15.19
N LEU A 241 8.48 3.21 15.16
CA LEU A 241 8.47 2.24 16.27
C LEU A 241 9.49 2.54 17.37
N ASP A 242 10.63 3.17 17.04
CA ASP A 242 11.78 3.23 17.95
C ASP A 242 11.85 4.54 18.76
N SER A 243 10.94 5.48 18.54
CA SER A 243 11.06 6.85 19.06
C SER A 243 10.21 7.17 20.29
N GLU A 244 9.59 6.16 20.93
CA GLU A 244 8.80 6.34 22.17
C GLU A 244 9.19 5.26 23.23
N GLU A 245 10.49 5.18 23.57
CA GLU A 245 10.97 4.66 24.85
C GLU A 245 11.36 5.79 25.80
#